data_1d05838f668dd654f6a789788845eb18
#
_entry.id   1d05838f668dd654f6a789788845eb18
#
_cell.length_a   1.000
_cell.length_b   1.000
_cell.length_c   1.000
_cell.angle_alpha   90.00
_cell.angle_beta   90.00
_cell.angle_gamma   90.00
#
_symmetry.space_group_name_H-M   'P 1'
#
loop_
_entity.id
_entity.type
_entity.pdbx_description
1 polymer ?
#
loop_
_entity_poly.entity_id
_entity_poly.type
_entity_poly.pdbx_seq_one_letter_code
_entity_poly.pdbx_strand_id
1 'polypeptide(L)' 'MKDKELRKLIGSRAKQRRLELNLTQPYVAEKMGVTASTILRYENGSIDNTKKMVLEGLSEALHVSIEWLRGETDEYETD' A
#
# COMPACT_ATOMS: atom_id res chain seq x y z
N MET A 1 -12.33 -11.95 5.84
CA MET A 1 -12.48 -10.94 4.78
C MET A 1 -12.12 -11.57 3.45
N LYS A 2 -12.91 -11.33 2.41
CA LYS A 2 -12.62 -11.85 1.08
C LYS A 2 -11.44 -11.13 0.48
N ASP A 3 -10.66 -11.83 -0.35
CA ASP A 3 -9.46 -11.24 -0.97
C ASP A 3 -9.73 -9.93 -1.69
N LYS A 4 -10.84 -9.84 -2.40
CA LYS A 4 -11.20 -8.62 -3.13
C LYS A 4 -11.39 -7.43 -2.20
N GLU A 5 -12.07 -7.66 -1.07
CA GLU A 5 -12.28 -6.62 -0.07
C GLU A 5 -10.97 -6.21 0.59
N LEU A 6 -10.12 -7.19 0.90
CA LEU A 6 -8.82 -6.93 1.50
C LEU A 6 -7.93 -6.15 0.53
N ARG A 7 -7.92 -6.52 -0.76
CA ARG A 7 -7.14 -5.79 -1.77
C ARG A 7 -7.58 -4.33 -1.87
N LYS A 8 -8.88 -4.07 -1.80
CA LYS A 8 -9.41 -2.70 -1.85
C LYS A 8 -9.02 -1.92 -0.60
N LEU A 9 -9.08 -2.56 0.55
CA LEU A 9 -8.70 -1.91 1.80
C LEU A 9 -7.21 -1.54 1.81
N ILE A 10 -6.36 -2.50 1.47
CA ILE A 10 -4.92 -2.26 1.39
C ILE A 10 -4.64 -1.13 0.41
N GLY A 11 -5.27 -1.18 -0.75
CA GLY A 11 -5.07 -0.18 -1.80
C GLY A 11 -5.49 1.21 -1.36
N SER A 12 -6.67 1.33 -0.74
CA SER A 12 -7.18 2.62 -0.30
C SER A 12 -6.31 3.20 0.82
N ARG A 13 -5.84 2.37 1.73
CA ARG A 13 -4.95 2.83 2.80
C ARG A 13 -3.58 3.25 2.28
N ALA A 14 -3.05 2.49 1.31
CA ALA A 14 -1.78 2.86 0.67
C ALA A 14 -1.91 4.21 -0.02
N LYS A 15 -2.99 4.43 -0.77
CA LYS A 15 -3.25 5.69 -1.44
C LYS A 15 -3.39 6.84 -0.44
N GLN A 16 -4.17 6.62 0.61
CA GLN A 16 -4.38 7.62 1.66
C GLN A 16 -3.04 8.08 2.23
N ARG A 17 -2.19 7.13 2.61
CA ARG A 17 -0.90 7.46 3.23
C ARG A 17 0.03 8.15 2.24
N ARG A 18 0.04 7.69 0.98
CA ARG A 18 0.84 8.32 -0.06
C ARG A 18 0.48 9.81 -0.19
N LEU A 19 -0.82 10.11 -0.22
CA LEU A 19 -1.29 11.49 -0.34
C LEU A 19 -0.97 12.30 0.91
N GLU A 20 -1.07 11.70 2.10
CA GLU A 20 -0.70 12.36 3.35
C GLU A 20 0.78 12.79 3.34
N LEU A 21 1.62 11.99 2.72
CA LEU A 21 3.05 12.26 2.61
C LEU A 21 3.41 13.12 1.40
N ASN A 22 2.42 13.54 0.61
CA ASN A 22 2.62 14.32 -0.61
C ASN A 22 3.52 13.60 -1.62
N LEU A 23 3.40 12.26 -1.69
CA LEU A 23 4.19 11.46 -2.62
C LEU A 23 3.41 11.17 -3.89
N THR A 24 4.14 11.02 -5.00
CA THR A 24 3.54 10.65 -6.28
C THR A 24 3.60 9.13 -6.46
N GLN A 25 2.75 8.61 -7.36
CA GLN A 25 2.82 7.19 -7.72
C GLN A 25 4.18 6.82 -8.32
N PRO A 26 4.78 7.61 -9.21
CA PRO A 26 6.13 7.31 -9.72
C PRO A 26 7.19 7.24 -8.62
N TYR A 27 7.09 8.09 -7.60
CA TYR A 27 8.06 8.07 -6.50
C TYR A 27 7.97 6.75 -5.72
N VAL A 28 6.74 6.34 -5.36
CA VAL A 28 6.54 5.08 -4.64
C VAL A 28 6.96 3.90 -5.52
N ALA A 29 6.64 3.97 -6.80
CA ALA A 29 7.03 2.94 -7.77
C ALA A 29 8.55 2.74 -7.81
N GLU A 30 9.29 3.84 -7.83
CA GLU A 30 10.76 3.79 -7.83
C GLU A 30 11.28 3.12 -6.56
N LYS A 31 10.70 3.48 -5.40
CA LYS A 31 11.09 2.88 -4.13
C LYS A 31 10.85 1.38 -4.08
N MET A 32 9.79 0.92 -4.74
CA MET A 32 9.42 -0.50 -4.74
C MET A 32 9.99 -1.28 -5.92
N GLY A 33 10.64 -0.60 -6.87
CA GLY A 33 11.19 -1.26 -8.05
C GLY A 33 10.10 -1.73 -9.03
N VAL A 34 8.99 -1.02 -9.10
CA VAL A 34 7.87 -1.33 -10.01
C VAL A 34 7.52 -0.10 -10.82
N THR A 35 6.54 -0.21 -11.73
CA THR A 35 6.08 0.93 -12.53
C THR A 35 4.98 1.70 -11.79
N ALA A 36 4.79 2.97 -12.17
CA ALA A 36 3.71 3.78 -11.62
C ALA A 36 2.35 3.15 -11.91
N SER A 37 2.21 2.51 -13.07
CA SER A 37 0.98 1.79 -13.43
C SER A 37 0.69 0.66 -12.43
N THR A 38 1.74 -0.03 -11.96
CA THR A 38 1.59 -1.07 -10.95
C THR A 38 1.12 -0.48 -9.62
N ILE A 39 1.64 0.68 -9.23
CA ILE A 39 1.18 1.35 -8.00
C ILE A 39 -0.30 1.72 -8.12
N LEU A 40 -0.72 2.26 -9.26
CA LEU A 40 -2.14 2.56 -9.50
C LEU A 40 -3.00 1.33 -9.28
N ARG A 41 -2.57 0.17 -9.80
CA ARG A 41 -3.31 -1.08 -9.68
C ARG A 41 -3.31 -1.61 -8.25
N TYR A 42 -2.24 -1.43 -7.50
CA TYR A 42 -2.23 -1.77 -6.07
C TYR A 42 -3.23 -0.88 -5.33
N GLU A 43 -3.26 0.42 -5.63
CA GLU A 43 -4.12 1.37 -4.93
C GLU A 43 -5.61 1.15 -5.22
N ASN A 44 -5.95 0.71 -6.42
CA ASN A 44 -7.36 0.44 -6.75
C ASN A 44 -7.77 -1.02 -6.52
N GLY A 45 -6.84 -1.87 -6.09
CA GLY A 45 -7.13 -3.26 -5.77
C GLY A 45 -7.35 -4.16 -6.97
N SER A 46 -6.99 -3.70 -8.19
CA SER A 46 -7.22 -4.49 -9.40
C SER A 46 -6.22 -5.63 -9.58
N ILE A 47 -5.09 -5.58 -8.89
CA ILE A 47 -4.13 -6.69 -8.84
C ILE A 47 -3.85 -7.05 -7.40
N ASP A 48 -3.28 -8.24 -7.18
CA ASP A 48 -3.02 -8.74 -5.84
C ASP A 48 -1.96 -7.89 -5.14
N ASN A 49 -2.34 -7.29 -4.01
CA ASN A 49 -1.46 -6.51 -3.15
C ASN A 49 -1.33 -7.15 -1.76
N THR A 50 -1.77 -8.41 -1.62
CA THR A 50 -1.79 -9.09 -0.31
C THR A 50 -0.53 -9.91 -0.04
N LYS A 51 0.35 -10.06 -1.03
CA LYS A 51 1.56 -10.85 -0.87
C LYS A 51 2.54 -10.13 0.06
N LYS A 52 3.27 -10.93 0.83
CA LYS A 52 4.22 -10.40 1.82
C LYS A 52 5.20 -9.40 1.21
N MET A 53 5.76 -9.72 0.04
CA MET A 53 6.73 -8.84 -0.61
C MET A 53 6.13 -7.48 -0.97
N VAL A 54 4.89 -7.47 -1.47
CA VAL A 54 4.19 -6.24 -1.81
C VAL A 54 3.90 -5.42 -0.56
N LEU A 55 3.39 -6.07 0.49
CA LEU A 55 3.07 -5.39 1.74
C LEU A 55 4.32 -4.81 2.41
N GLU A 56 5.43 -5.55 2.36
CA GLU A 56 6.70 -5.04 2.87
C GLU A 56 7.16 -3.81 2.09
N GLY A 57 7.04 -3.85 0.76
CA GLY A 57 7.41 -2.71 -0.08
C GLY A 57 6.56 -1.48 0.21
N LEU A 58 5.25 -1.66 0.31
CA LEU A 58 4.34 -0.54 0.64
C LEU A 58 4.63 0.00 2.04
N SER A 59 4.84 -0.89 3.00
CA SER A 59 5.14 -0.53 4.39
C SER A 59 6.40 0.35 4.46
N GLU A 60 7.46 -0.06 3.79
CA GLU A 60 8.73 0.68 3.78
C GLU A 60 8.60 2.02 3.06
N ALA A 61 7.97 2.02 1.89
CA ALA A 61 7.85 3.23 1.07
C ALA A 61 6.97 4.29 1.73
N LEU A 62 5.96 3.86 2.47
CA LEU A 62 4.93 4.75 3.02
C LEU A 62 5.06 4.98 4.53
N HIS A 63 6.03 4.32 5.17
CA HIS A 63 6.27 4.43 6.63
C HIS A 63 5.02 4.09 7.43
N VAL A 64 4.44 2.93 7.14
CA VAL A 64 3.27 2.39 7.85
C VAL A 64 3.52 0.92 8.17
N SER A 65 2.78 0.40 9.15
CA SER A 65 2.87 -1.03 9.46
C SER A 65 2.04 -1.83 8.46
N ILE A 66 2.43 -3.10 8.26
CA ILE A 66 1.66 -4.02 7.43
C ILE A 66 0.28 -4.23 8.07
N GLU A 67 0.22 -4.31 9.39
CA GLU A 67 -1.04 -4.47 10.13
C GLU A 67 -2.01 -3.32 9.82
N TRP A 68 -1.51 -2.09 9.75
CA TRP A 68 -2.36 -0.96 9.40
C TRP A 68 -2.87 -1.08 7.96
N LEU A 69 -2.00 -1.47 7.03
CA LEU A 69 -2.42 -1.67 5.63
C LEU A 69 -3.53 -2.71 5.53
N ARG A 70 -3.45 -3.77 6.34
CA ARG A 70 -4.44 -4.85 6.34
C ARG A 70 -5.69 -4.54 7.16
N GLY A 71 -5.76 -3.37 7.79
CA GLY A 71 -6.90 -2.98 8.60
C GLY A 71 -6.94 -3.62 9.98
N GLU A 72 -5.84 -4.17 10.44
CA GLU A 72 -5.75 -4.87 11.72
C GLU A 72 -5.48 -3.90 12.89
N THR A 73 -5.09 -2.69 12.59
CA THR A 73 -4.89 -1.63 13.57
C THR A 73 -5.15 -0.28 12.93
N ASP A 74 -5.50 0.72 13.73
CA ASP A 74 -5.64 2.11 13.27
C ASP A 74 -4.36 2.90 13.44
N GLU A 75 -3.35 2.33 14.11
CA GLU A 75 -2.06 2.97 14.29
C GLU A 75 -1.11 2.52 13.19
N TYR A 76 -0.62 3.47 12.39
CA TYR A 76 0.22 3.11 11.24
C TYR A 76 1.70 3.39 11.43
N GLU A 77 2.09 4.12 12.46
CA GLU A 77 3.50 4.38 12.72
C GLU A 77 4.14 3.17 13.41
N THR A 78 5.33 2.81 12.92
CA THR A 78 6.15 1.79 13.55
C THR A 78 7.23 2.49 14.35
N ASP A 79 7.39 2.10 15.57
CA ASP A 79 8.44 2.65 16.44
C ASP A 79 9.83 2.17 16.05
#